data_fee2b249beccad14b62d9cf2d61334b5
#
_entry.id   fee2b249beccad14b62d9cf2d61334b5
#
_cell.length_a   1.000
_cell.length_b   1.000
_cell.length_c   1.000
_cell.angle_alpha   90.00
_cell.angle_beta   90.00
_cell.angle_gamma   90.00
#
_symmetry.space_group_name_H-M   'P 1'
#
loop_
_entity.id
_entity.type
_entity.pdbx_description
1 polymer ?
#
loop_
_entity_poly.entity_id
_entity_poly.type
_entity_poly.pdbx_seq_one_letter_code
_entity_poly.pdbx_strand_id
1 'polypeptide(L)'
;MTDLFNYLVSLLENSPIRLQWIYSVLLVLAVLIIRQILLQLNFRRHPEMEIEDKRRAVVVSRNLAFIACIICLFAVWASQIQTFALSMVAVAAATVLATKELIMCLSGSLLRAVTKQYSVGDYIEVGHMRGRVVDINLLNTLMMQVGPNDLIGQLSGKTISFPNSLLLSQTVQRDNILGSFVVHTFEIPV
;
A
#
# COMPACT_ATOMS: atom_id res chain seq x y z
N MET A 1 13.30 6.20 -40.74
CA MET A 1 11.98 6.32 -40.07
C MET A 1 12.11 6.27 -38.55
N THR A 2 13.00 5.48 -38.00
CA THR A 2 13.30 5.36 -36.56
C THR A 2 13.85 6.65 -35.95
N ASP A 3 14.71 7.38 -36.68
CA ASP A 3 15.32 8.61 -36.16
C ASP A 3 14.32 9.77 -36.03
N LEU A 4 13.39 9.88 -36.95
CA LEU A 4 12.30 10.88 -36.88
C LEU A 4 11.34 10.60 -35.71
N PHE A 5 11.05 9.33 -35.47
CA PHE A 5 10.22 8.91 -34.34
C PHE A 5 10.91 9.21 -33.01
N ASN A 6 12.19 8.87 -32.87
CA ASN A 6 12.98 9.15 -31.66
C ASN A 6 13.14 10.65 -31.42
N TYR A 7 13.31 11.45 -32.50
CA TYR A 7 13.36 12.92 -32.40
C TYR A 7 12.03 13.51 -31.93
N LEU A 8 10.90 13.04 -32.45
CA LEU A 8 9.58 13.47 -32.00
C LEU A 8 9.31 13.09 -30.54
N VAL A 9 9.70 11.89 -30.13
CA VAL A 9 9.60 11.45 -28.74
C VAL A 9 10.44 12.34 -27.82
N SER A 10 11.69 12.65 -28.18
CA SER A 10 12.56 13.51 -27.36
C SER A 10 12.07 14.96 -27.26
N LEU A 11 11.42 15.49 -28.30
CA LEU A 11 10.78 16.82 -28.26
C LEU A 11 9.57 16.85 -27.32
N LEU A 12 8.82 15.77 -27.25
CA LEU A 12 7.65 15.66 -26.35
C LEU A 12 8.10 15.48 -24.89
N GLU A 13 9.17 14.74 -24.65
CA GLU A 13 9.67 14.42 -23.31
C GLU A 13 10.33 15.61 -22.61
N ASN A 14 10.97 16.52 -23.37
CA ASN A 14 11.71 17.67 -22.85
C ASN A 14 10.94 19.00 -22.88
N SER A 15 9.67 18.98 -23.28
CA SER A 15 8.89 20.20 -23.43
C SER A 15 8.31 20.70 -22.09
N PRO A 16 8.36 22.02 -21.80
CA PRO A 16 7.70 22.57 -20.62
C PRO A 16 6.18 22.29 -20.68
N ILE A 17 5.57 22.07 -19.52
CA ILE A 17 4.15 21.66 -19.37
C ILE A 17 3.19 22.48 -20.26
N ARG A 18 3.48 23.77 -20.44
CA ARG A 18 2.67 24.66 -21.32
C ARG A 18 2.65 24.20 -22.78
N LEU A 19 3.80 23.74 -23.29
CA LEU A 19 3.91 23.24 -24.66
C LEU A 19 3.18 21.92 -24.84
N GLN A 20 3.13 21.08 -23.82
CA GLN A 20 2.42 19.80 -23.89
C GLN A 20 0.90 19.98 -24.05
N TRP A 21 0.31 21.00 -23.44
CA TRP A 21 -1.09 21.37 -23.70
C TRP A 21 -1.32 21.73 -25.16
N ILE A 22 -0.40 22.51 -25.74
CA ILE A 22 -0.47 22.89 -27.15
C ILE A 22 -0.32 21.67 -28.04
N TYR A 23 0.66 20.78 -27.76
CA TYR A 23 0.83 19.54 -28.51
C TYR A 23 -0.38 18.61 -28.41
N SER A 24 -1.00 18.48 -27.24
CA SER A 24 -2.18 17.64 -27.09
C SER A 24 -3.37 18.15 -27.91
N VAL A 25 -3.60 19.46 -27.90
CA VAL A 25 -4.66 20.09 -28.73
C VAL A 25 -4.38 19.91 -30.21
N LEU A 26 -3.14 20.18 -30.63
CA LEU A 26 -2.71 20.07 -32.02
C LEU A 26 -2.81 18.63 -32.54
N LEU A 27 -2.48 17.67 -31.70
CA LEU A 27 -2.57 16.23 -32.00
C LEU A 27 -4.02 15.77 -32.14
N VAL A 28 -4.91 16.20 -31.25
CA VAL A 28 -6.35 15.89 -31.37
C VAL A 28 -6.92 16.47 -32.66
N LEU A 29 -6.57 17.72 -32.98
CA LEU A 29 -6.96 18.37 -34.23
C LEU A 29 -6.44 17.58 -35.45
N ALA A 30 -5.17 17.17 -35.43
CA ALA A 30 -4.57 16.39 -36.50
C ALA A 30 -5.31 15.05 -36.71
N VAL A 31 -5.62 14.32 -35.65
CA VAL A 31 -6.40 13.06 -35.73
C VAL A 31 -7.78 13.30 -36.35
N LEU A 32 -8.46 14.37 -35.93
CA LEU A 32 -9.78 14.72 -36.48
C LEU A 32 -9.71 15.09 -37.96
N ILE A 33 -8.69 15.86 -38.38
CA ILE A 33 -8.47 16.25 -39.78
C ILE A 33 -8.16 15.01 -40.61
N ILE A 34 -7.25 14.15 -40.16
CA ILE A 34 -6.89 12.92 -40.85
C ILE A 34 -8.14 12.04 -41.03
N ARG A 35 -8.93 11.87 -39.97
CA ARG A 35 -10.21 11.16 -40.05
C ARG A 35 -11.14 11.71 -41.12
N GLN A 36 -11.32 13.06 -41.18
CA GLN A 36 -12.18 13.69 -42.18
C GLN A 36 -11.66 13.47 -43.62
N ILE A 37 -10.34 13.59 -43.80
CA ILE A 37 -9.71 13.35 -45.11
C ILE A 37 -9.90 11.89 -45.53
N LEU A 38 -9.69 10.94 -44.64
CA LEU A 38 -9.86 9.51 -44.93
C LEU A 38 -11.31 9.17 -45.29
N LEU A 39 -12.28 9.74 -44.56
CA LEU A 39 -13.69 9.54 -44.88
C LEU A 39 -14.06 10.13 -46.25
N GLN A 40 -13.59 11.33 -46.57
CA GLN A 40 -13.83 11.97 -47.86
C GLN A 40 -13.18 11.18 -49.02
N LEU A 41 -11.97 10.68 -48.82
CA LEU A 41 -11.28 9.88 -49.83
C LEU A 41 -11.99 8.52 -50.06
N ASN A 42 -12.48 7.89 -48.99
CA ASN A 42 -13.20 6.63 -49.07
C ASN A 42 -14.55 6.81 -49.81
N PHE A 43 -15.29 7.87 -49.50
CA PHE A 43 -16.56 8.17 -50.20
C PHE A 43 -16.36 8.61 -51.64
N ARG A 44 -15.24 9.25 -51.97
CA ARG A 44 -14.88 9.56 -53.38
C ARG A 44 -14.51 8.33 -54.20
N ARG A 45 -13.85 7.35 -53.57
CA ARG A 45 -13.42 6.10 -54.27
C ARG A 45 -14.56 5.12 -54.51
N HIS A 46 -15.60 5.17 -53.67
CA HIS A 46 -16.71 4.23 -53.73
C HIS A 46 -18.06 5.00 -53.69
N PRO A 47 -18.46 5.63 -54.79
CA PRO A 47 -19.72 6.41 -54.87
C PRO A 47 -20.96 5.54 -54.72
N GLU A 48 -20.88 4.26 -55.14
CA GLU A 48 -21.98 3.29 -55.20
C GLU A 48 -22.26 2.55 -53.89
N MET A 49 -21.60 2.92 -52.77
CA MET A 49 -21.85 2.30 -51.46
C MET A 49 -23.29 2.49 -51.00
N GLU A 50 -23.92 1.46 -50.47
CA GLU A 50 -25.22 1.51 -49.81
C GLU A 50 -25.19 2.47 -48.61
N ILE A 51 -26.32 3.04 -48.31
CA ILE A 51 -26.46 4.02 -47.20
C ILE A 51 -26.03 3.43 -45.85
N GLU A 52 -26.27 2.12 -45.67
CA GLU A 52 -25.90 1.39 -44.43
C GLU A 52 -24.40 1.22 -44.28
N ASP A 53 -23.66 0.93 -45.34
CA ASP A 53 -22.20 0.80 -45.34
C ASP A 53 -21.52 2.15 -45.08
N LYS A 54 -22.06 3.25 -45.64
CA LYS A 54 -21.58 4.58 -45.33
C LYS A 54 -21.76 4.93 -43.85
N ARG A 55 -22.87 4.53 -43.25
CA ARG A 55 -23.16 4.72 -41.83
C ARG A 55 -22.21 3.92 -40.93
N ARG A 56 -21.96 2.66 -41.28
CA ARG A 56 -20.98 1.79 -40.60
C ARG A 56 -19.57 2.38 -40.65
N ALA A 57 -19.11 2.81 -41.83
CA ALA A 57 -17.80 3.42 -42.02
C ALA A 57 -17.60 4.67 -41.14
N VAL A 58 -18.62 5.53 -41.04
CA VAL A 58 -18.57 6.72 -40.17
C VAL A 58 -18.48 6.34 -38.69
N VAL A 59 -19.26 5.35 -38.23
CA VAL A 59 -19.25 4.90 -36.84
C VAL A 59 -17.91 4.26 -36.48
N VAL A 60 -17.42 3.35 -37.33
CA VAL A 60 -16.12 2.68 -37.11
C VAL A 60 -14.98 3.68 -37.10
N SER A 61 -14.94 4.62 -38.05
CA SER A 61 -13.89 5.65 -38.10
C SER A 61 -13.94 6.57 -36.90
N ARG A 62 -15.13 6.86 -36.35
CA ARG A 62 -15.29 7.66 -35.13
C ARG A 62 -14.70 6.92 -33.91
N ASN A 63 -15.03 5.65 -33.74
CA ASN A 63 -14.53 4.84 -32.64
C ASN A 63 -13.02 4.66 -32.74
N LEU A 64 -12.49 4.40 -33.94
CA LEU A 64 -11.06 4.26 -34.18
C LEU A 64 -10.31 5.57 -33.89
N ALA A 65 -10.85 6.71 -34.32
CA ALA A 65 -10.29 8.02 -34.03
C ALA A 65 -10.29 8.33 -32.52
N PHE A 66 -11.36 7.95 -31.82
CA PHE A 66 -11.44 8.10 -30.36
C PHE A 66 -10.37 7.28 -29.65
N ILE A 67 -10.19 6.00 -30.03
CA ILE A 67 -9.14 5.14 -29.47
C ILE A 67 -7.75 5.72 -29.79
N ALA A 68 -7.53 6.15 -31.03
CA ALA A 68 -6.28 6.79 -31.44
C ALA A 68 -5.98 8.06 -30.61
N CYS A 69 -6.97 8.93 -30.39
CA CYS A 69 -6.84 10.10 -29.53
C CYS A 69 -6.42 9.74 -28.11
N ILE A 70 -7.05 8.72 -27.51
CA ILE A 70 -6.70 8.27 -26.15
C ILE A 70 -5.25 7.79 -26.09
N ILE A 71 -4.83 6.92 -27.03
CA ILE A 71 -3.46 6.39 -27.07
C ILE A 71 -2.45 7.52 -27.25
N CYS A 72 -2.72 8.45 -28.16
CA CYS A 72 -1.83 9.57 -28.41
C CYS A 72 -1.75 10.53 -27.21
N LEU A 73 -2.85 10.83 -26.55
CA LEU A 73 -2.85 11.64 -25.32
C LEU A 73 -2.04 10.94 -24.21
N PHE A 74 -2.22 9.65 -24.05
CA PHE A 74 -1.46 8.87 -23.08
C PHE A 74 0.05 8.92 -23.37
N ALA A 75 0.44 8.84 -24.64
CA ALA A 75 1.85 8.94 -25.04
C ALA A 75 2.44 10.33 -24.75
N VAL A 76 1.68 11.41 -25.00
CA VAL A 76 2.13 12.79 -24.71
C VAL A 76 2.32 13.03 -23.21
N TRP A 77 1.48 12.44 -22.37
CA TRP A 77 1.50 12.64 -20.91
C TRP A 77 2.21 11.53 -20.15
N ALA A 78 2.83 10.58 -20.84
CA ALA A 78 3.46 9.40 -20.23
C ALA A 78 4.53 9.77 -19.19
N SER A 79 5.39 10.76 -19.49
CA SER A 79 6.46 11.20 -18.58
C SER A 79 5.91 11.86 -17.31
N GLN A 80 4.83 12.65 -17.42
CA GLN A 80 4.18 13.28 -16.26
C GLN A 80 3.47 12.24 -15.40
N ILE A 81 2.78 11.29 -16.04
CA ILE A 81 2.12 10.18 -15.34
C ILE A 81 3.17 9.37 -14.59
N GLN A 82 4.32 9.08 -15.21
CA GLN A 82 5.41 8.35 -14.57
C GLN A 82 5.98 9.12 -13.38
N THR A 83 6.26 10.41 -13.52
CA THR A 83 6.77 11.25 -12.43
C THR A 83 5.77 11.35 -11.27
N PHE A 84 4.49 11.53 -11.60
CA PHE A 84 3.41 11.53 -10.60
C PHE A 84 3.30 10.18 -9.89
N ALA A 85 3.34 9.08 -10.64
CA ALA A 85 3.30 7.73 -10.07
C ALA A 85 4.48 7.48 -9.11
N LEU A 86 5.70 7.89 -9.48
CA LEU A 86 6.87 7.78 -8.62
C LEU A 86 6.71 8.60 -7.34
N SER A 87 6.19 9.82 -7.43
CA SER A 87 5.92 10.64 -6.24
C SER A 87 4.86 10.01 -5.33
N MET A 88 3.82 9.40 -5.90
CA MET A 88 2.80 8.67 -5.15
C MET A 88 3.38 7.43 -4.43
N VAL A 89 4.29 6.71 -5.08
CA VAL A 89 5.00 5.58 -4.46
C VAL A 89 5.83 6.06 -3.27
N ALA A 90 6.54 7.19 -3.39
CA ALA A 90 7.31 7.75 -2.29
C ALA A 90 6.43 8.15 -1.09
N VAL A 91 5.30 8.81 -1.34
CA VAL A 91 4.32 9.17 -0.30
C VAL A 91 3.72 7.91 0.34
N ALA A 92 3.35 6.91 -0.46
CA ALA A 92 2.83 5.65 0.05
C ALA A 92 3.87 4.93 0.93
N ALA A 93 5.13 4.84 0.50
CA ALA A 93 6.21 4.26 1.28
C ALA A 93 6.43 4.99 2.61
N ALA A 94 6.44 6.32 2.59
CA ALA A 94 6.55 7.14 3.82
C ALA A 94 5.38 6.88 4.77
N THR A 95 4.15 6.78 4.25
CA THR A 95 2.95 6.48 5.04
C THR A 95 3.02 5.08 5.67
N VAL A 96 3.45 4.08 4.91
CA VAL A 96 3.63 2.71 5.42
C VAL A 96 4.69 2.68 6.53
N LEU A 97 5.82 3.36 6.35
CA LEU A 97 6.85 3.45 7.38
C LEU A 97 6.36 4.17 8.64
N ALA A 98 5.60 5.25 8.49
CA ALA A 98 5.03 5.99 9.61
C ALA A 98 3.98 5.19 10.40
N THR A 99 3.23 4.32 9.73
CA THR A 99 2.16 3.51 10.36
C THR A 99 2.60 2.09 10.74
N LYS A 100 3.82 1.69 10.41
CA LYS A 100 4.34 0.33 10.61
C LYS A 100 4.12 -0.16 12.05
N GLU A 101 4.50 0.63 13.05
CA GLU A 101 4.42 0.24 14.45
C GLU A 101 2.97 0.03 14.90
N LEU A 102 2.06 0.88 14.42
CA LEU A 102 0.63 0.74 14.70
C LEU A 102 0.08 -0.59 14.16
N ILE A 103 0.43 -0.91 12.91
CA ILE A 103 0.01 -2.16 12.26
C ILE A 103 0.60 -3.38 13.01
N MET A 104 1.86 -3.30 13.43
CA MET A 104 2.50 -4.36 14.22
C MET A 104 1.81 -4.55 15.56
N CYS A 105 1.42 -3.49 16.26
CA CYS A 105 0.66 -3.58 17.52
C CYS A 105 -0.70 -4.28 17.32
N LEU A 106 -1.44 -3.92 16.26
CA LEU A 106 -2.72 -4.57 15.92
C LEU A 106 -2.52 -6.05 15.60
N SER A 107 -1.48 -6.38 14.82
CA SER A 107 -1.13 -7.76 14.48
C SER A 107 -0.74 -8.58 15.72
N GLY A 108 0.02 -8.00 16.65
CA GLY A 108 0.37 -8.63 17.92
C GLY A 108 -0.86 -8.89 18.79
N SER A 109 -1.79 -7.93 18.87
CA SER A 109 -3.09 -8.11 19.56
C SER A 109 -3.90 -9.24 18.97
N LEU A 110 -3.97 -9.31 17.63
CA LEU A 110 -4.71 -10.36 16.94
C LEU A 110 -4.07 -11.74 17.19
N LEU A 111 -2.75 -11.81 17.08
CA LEU A 111 -1.99 -13.04 17.37
C LEU A 111 -2.30 -13.55 18.79
N ARG A 112 -2.20 -12.67 19.80
CA ARG A 112 -2.51 -13.02 21.19
C ARG A 112 -3.95 -13.50 21.34
N ALA A 113 -4.93 -12.83 20.72
CA ALA A 113 -6.35 -13.16 20.82
C ALA A 113 -6.66 -14.53 20.21
N VAL A 114 -6.08 -14.85 19.05
CA VAL A 114 -6.31 -16.12 18.35
C VAL A 114 -5.61 -17.28 19.07
N THR A 115 -4.37 -17.08 19.51
CA THR A 115 -3.56 -18.12 20.14
C THR A 115 -3.80 -18.26 21.64
N LYS A 116 -4.51 -17.31 22.26
CA LYS A 116 -4.79 -17.27 23.72
C LYS A 116 -3.51 -17.40 24.54
N GLN A 117 -2.45 -16.71 24.12
CA GLN A 117 -1.13 -16.82 24.74
C GLN A 117 -1.14 -16.51 26.23
N TYR A 118 -1.88 -15.46 26.63
CA TYR A 118 -2.08 -15.09 28.03
C TYR A 118 -3.38 -14.29 28.20
N SER A 119 -3.82 -14.20 29.44
CA SER A 119 -5.03 -13.47 29.88
C SER A 119 -4.73 -12.50 31.00
N VAL A 120 -5.66 -11.61 31.31
CA VAL A 120 -5.56 -10.74 32.48
C VAL A 120 -5.44 -11.60 33.73
N GLY A 121 -4.45 -11.28 34.59
CA GLY A 121 -4.17 -12.03 35.81
C GLY A 121 -3.00 -13.03 35.68
N ASP A 122 -2.62 -13.40 34.46
CA ASP A 122 -1.49 -14.32 34.23
C ASP A 122 -0.14 -13.65 34.54
N TYR A 123 0.82 -14.48 34.97
CA TYR A 123 2.22 -14.07 35.06
C TYR A 123 2.91 -14.41 33.77
N ILE A 124 3.50 -13.40 33.16
CA ILE A 124 4.21 -13.54 31.87
C ILE A 124 5.58 -12.91 31.94
N GLU A 125 6.46 -13.41 31.09
CA GLU A 125 7.75 -12.81 30.79
C GLU A 125 7.83 -12.54 29.28
N VAL A 126 8.07 -11.28 28.91
CA VAL A 126 8.22 -10.82 27.52
C VAL A 126 9.61 -10.21 27.41
N GLY A 127 10.51 -10.90 26.74
CA GLY A 127 11.93 -10.51 26.67
C GLY A 127 12.56 -10.52 28.06
N HIS A 128 12.82 -9.35 28.65
CA HIS A 128 13.40 -9.19 30.00
C HIS A 128 12.41 -8.63 31.02
N MET A 129 11.16 -8.47 30.62
CA MET A 129 10.11 -7.90 31.48
C MET A 129 9.24 -8.99 32.03
N ARG A 130 9.28 -9.21 33.36
CA ARG A 130 8.43 -10.17 34.07
C ARG A 130 7.40 -9.48 34.93
N GLY A 131 6.16 -9.92 34.86
CA GLY A 131 5.09 -9.33 35.65
C GLY A 131 3.75 -10.01 35.48
N ARG A 132 2.78 -9.56 36.30
CA ARG A 132 1.38 -9.98 36.23
C ARG A 132 0.61 -9.06 35.28
N VAL A 133 -0.09 -9.62 34.33
CA VAL A 133 -0.95 -8.87 33.40
C VAL A 133 -2.11 -8.22 34.16
N VAL A 134 -2.21 -6.89 34.08
CA VAL A 134 -3.26 -6.10 34.72
C VAL A 134 -4.36 -5.77 33.73
N ASP A 135 -3.99 -5.36 32.52
CA ASP A 135 -4.92 -4.95 31.48
C ASP A 135 -4.35 -5.20 30.07
N ILE A 136 -5.27 -5.40 29.12
CA ILE A 136 -4.91 -5.73 27.75
C ILE A 136 -5.73 -4.83 26.83
N ASN A 137 -5.05 -3.89 26.21
CA ASN A 137 -5.62 -2.99 25.23
C ASN A 137 -5.28 -3.42 23.79
N LEU A 138 -5.88 -2.74 22.82
CA LEU A 138 -5.69 -3.04 21.41
C LEU A 138 -4.23 -2.81 20.95
N LEU A 139 -3.53 -1.80 21.47
CA LEU A 139 -2.20 -1.43 21.06
C LEU A 139 -1.12 -1.82 22.06
N ASN A 140 -1.46 -1.92 23.34
CA ASN A 140 -0.53 -2.19 24.43
C ASN A 140 -1.11 -3.16 25.45
N THR A 141 -0.22 -3.81 26.17
CA THR A 141 -0.53 -4.62 27.33
C THR A 141 0.11 -3.97 28.57
N LEU A 142 -0.65 -3.91 29.66
CA LEU A 142 -0.24 -3.36 30.94
C LEU A 142 0.05 -4.49 31.90
N MET A 143 1.22 -4.49 32.53
CA MET A 143 1.57 -5.47 33.55
C MET A 143 2.18 -4.81 34.79
N MET A 144 1.99 -5.41 35.92
CA MET A 144 2.62 -5.03 37.19
C MET A 144 3.90 -5.85 37.34
N GLN A 145 5.02 -5.15 37.45
CA GLN A 145 6.35 -5.77 37.50
C GLN A 145 6.53 -6.56 38.80
N VAL A 146 7.10 -7.75 38.65
CA VAL A 146 7.63 -8.55 39.77
C VAL A 146 9.13 -8.30 39.89
N GLY A 147 9.63 -8.08 41.09
CA GLY A 147 11.04 -7.76 41.33
C GLY A 147 11.98 -8.91 40.99
N PRO A 148 13.26 -8.65 40.66
CA PRO A 148 14.23 -9.65 40.26
C PRO A 148 14.68 -10.60 41.39
N ASN A 149 14.39 -10.23 42.64
CA ASN A 149 14.79 -11.00 43.83
C ASN A 149 13.62 -11.77 44.49
N ASP A 150 12.47 -11.85 43.83
CA ASP A 150 11.29 -12.37 44.51
C ASP A 150 11.14 -13.87 44.39
N LEU A 151 11.76 -14.53 45.35
CA LEU A 151 11.37 -15.87 45.78
C LEU A 151 9.87 -15.95 46.20
N ILE A 152 9.15 -14.83 46.32
CA ILE A 152 7.81 -14.77 46.94
C ILE A 152 6.79 -13.98 46.07
N GLY A 153 7.11 -13.65 44.79
CA GLY A 153 6.13 -13.02 43.91
C GLY A 153 5.59 -11.67 44.40
N GLN A 154 6.39 -10.89 45.16
CA GLN A 154 5.98 -9.58 45.63
C GLN A 154 5.90 -8.61 44.46
N LEU A 155 4.72 -8.09 44.21
CA LEU A 155 4.46 -7.06 43.22
C LEU A 155 5.23 -5.80 43.65
N SER A 156 6.15 -5.33 42.81
CA SER A 156 6.99 -4.15 43.12
C SER A 156 6.19 -2.82 43.13
N GLY A 157 4.90 -2.88 42.82
CA GLY A 157 4.04 -1.69 42.66
C GLY A 157 4.32 -0.88 41.40
N LYS A 158 5.33 -1.25 40.61
CA LYS A 158 5.65 -0.59 39.33
C LYS A 158 4.82 -1.21 38.22
N THR A 159 4.20 -0.35 37.42
CA THR A 159 3.45 -0.77 36.24
C THR A 159 4.29 -0.53 34.99
N ILE A 160 4.37 -1.54 34.13
CA ILE A 160 5.04 -1.47 32.83
C ILE A 160 3.97 -1.60 31.76
N SER A 161 4.00 -0.69 30.78
CA SER A 161 3.21 -0.79 29.56
C SER A 161 4.16 -1.12 28.42
N PHE A 162 3.85 -2.17 27.67
CA PHE A 162 4.61 -2.51 26.46
C PHE A 162 3.68 -2.58 25.24
N PRO A 163 4.16 -2.18 24.07
CA PRO A 163 3.39 -2.26 22.83
C PRO A 163 3.21 -3.71 22.40
N ASN A 164 2.03 -4.05 21.89
CA ASN A 164 1.73 -5.43 21.47
C ASN A 164 2.56 -5.89 20.25
N SER A 165 3.25 -4.97 19.56
CA SER A 165 4.24 -5.31 18.52
C SER A 165 5.37 -6.18 19.04
N LEU A 166 5.74 -6.07 20.31
CA LEU A 166 6.77 -6.92 20.94
C LEU A 166 6.42 -8.41 20.92
N LEU A 167 5.13 -8.74 20.91
CA LEU A 167 4.67 -10.14 20.84
C LEU A 167 5.03 -10.82 19.51
N LEU A 168 5.37 -10.04 18.48
CA LEU A 168 5.80 -10.56 17.17
C LEU A 168 7.33 -10.79 17.10
N SER A 169 8.08 -10.15 17.98
CA SER A 169 9.56 -10.15 17.92
C SER A 169 10.24 -10.74 19.15
N GLN A 170 9.53 -10.83 20.28
CA GLN A 170 10.07 -11.32 21.54
C GLN A 170 9.40 -12.64 21.92
N THR A 171 10.14 -13.47 22.66
CA THR A 171 9.60 -14.69 23.25
C THR A 171 8.64 -14.32 24.40
N VAL A 172 7.46 -14.91 24.39
CA VAL A 172 6.49 -14.80 25.48
C VAL A 172 6.51 -16.11 26.25
N GLN A 173 6.90 -16.04 27.51
CA GLN A 173 6.83 -17.17 28.45
C GLN A 173 5.68 -16.91 29.39
N ARG A 174 4.90 -17.93 29.67
CA ARG A 174 3.82 -17.91 30.67
C ARG A 174 4.20 -18.85 31.77
N ASP A 175 4.20 -18.38 33.02
CA ASP A 175 4.40 -19.24 34.17
C ASP A 175 3.23 -20.22 34.24
N ASN A 176 3.54 -21.49 34.13
CA ASN A 176 2.56 -22.56 34.11
C ASN A 176 2.08 -22.78 35.54
N ILE A 177 0.91 -22.27 35.87
CA ILE A 177 0.27 -22.53 37.14
C ILE A 177 -0.38 -23.91 36.99
N LEU A 178 0.14 -24.91 37.65
CA LEU A 178 -0.49 -26.23 37.82
C LEU A 178 -1.71 -26.09 38.73
N GLY A 179 -2.85 -25.71 38.16
CA GLY A 179 -4.07 -25.42 38.88
C GLY A 179 -3.95 -24.18 39.78
N SER A 180 -4.24 -24.30 41.05
CA SER A 180 -4.18 -23.22 42.06
C SER A 180 -2.80 -23.06 42.71
N PHE A 181 -1.79 -23.80 42.25
CA PHE A 181 -0.49 -23.88 42.90
C PHE A 181 0.60 -23.29 42.03
N VAL A 182 1.43 -22.46 42.67
CA VAL A 182 2.70 -21.96 42.07
C VAL A 182 3.82 -22.78 42.67
N VAL A 183 4.65 -23.42 41.82
CA VAL A 183 5.83 -24.18 42.27
C VAL A 183 6.93 -23.20 42.59
N HIS A 184 7.33 -23.10 43.83
CA HIS A 184 8.52 -22.38 44.28
C HIS A 184 9.63 -23.40 44.60
N THR A 185 10.77 -23.22 43.98
CA THR A 185 12.00 -23.94 44.34
C THR A 185 12.82 -23.07 45.28
N PHE A 186 13.17 -23.57 46.44
CA PHE A 186 14.10 -22.92 47.36
C PHE A 186 15.26 -23.86 47.71
N GLU A 187 16.45 -23.30 47.74
CA GLU A 187 17.64 -24.02 48.18
C GLU A 187 17.85 -23.81 49.69
N ILE A 188 18.00 -24.88 50.42
CA ILE A 188 18.34 -24.83 51.83
C ILE A 188 19.86 -25.05 51.93
N PRO A 189 20.62 -24.06 52.38
CA PRO A 189 22.04 -24.27 52.63
C PRO A 189 22.17 -25.22 53.80
N VAL A 190 22.93 -26.29 53.58
CA VAL A 190 23.30 -27.30 54.59
C VAL A 190 24.60 -26.87 55.24
#